data_f390bc9db39f68b21d0a59ba563a27d4
#
_entry.id   f390bc9db39f68b21d0a59ba563a27d4
#
_cell.length_a   1.000
_cell.length_b   1.000
_cell.length_c   1.000
_cell.angle_alpha   90.00
_cell.angle_beta   90.00
_cell.angle_gamma   90.00
#
_symmetry.space_group_name_H-M   'P 1'
#
loop_
_entity.id
_entity.type
_entity.pdbx_description
1 polymer ?
#
loop_
_entity_poly.entity_id
_entity_poly.type
_entity_poly.pdbx_seq_one_letter_code
_entity_poly.pdbx_strand_id
1 'polypeptide(L)'
;DIKDYFESKLFWKSWRELLLVFKEFRGIKSLRIFLGGFFWYSVGMQTIILLAAVFGSKVLDLESSQLILTILIIQFVAIAGSAVFARLSERTTNVFAIKIGVAIWMLLCFAAYFVQTAGQFYIVGGVLGFVMGAVQSLSRSTYSKMLPETEDHTTYFSFYDVMEKLATTFGMFSIGILEALTGDLRYSALALTVFFAIGLVQIFRLRGLEKKSATHTN
;
A
#
# COMPACT_ATOMS: atom_id res chain seq x y z
N ASP A 1 29.99 -7.69 24.62
CA ASP A 1 30.83 -7.41 23.44
C ASP A 1 30.55 -5.98 22.96
N ILE A 2 31.61 -5.22 22.58
CA ILE A 2 31.50 -3.79 22.22
C ILE A 2 30.57 -3.58 21.02
N LYS A 3 30.51 -4.54 20.09
CA LYS A 3 29.59 -4.57 18.94
C LYS A 3 28.13 -4.66 19.35
N ASP A 4 27.79 -5.57 20.23
CA ASP A 4 26.41 -5.76 20.72
C ASP A 4 25.91 -4.55 21.52
N TYR A 5 26.81 -3.90 22.26
CA TYR A 5 26.50 -2.65 22.97
C TYR A 5 26.24 -1.47 22.00
N PHE A 6 27.04 -1.35 20.93
CA PHE A 6 26.83 -0.33 19.91
C PHE A 6 25.55 -0.56 19.11
N GLU A 7 25.26 -1.78 18.70
CA GLU A 7 24.04 -2.14 17.97
C GLU A 7 22.79 -1.91 18.83
N SER A 8 22.81 -2.31 20.10
CA SER A 8 21.67 -2.08 21.00
C SER A 8 21.42 -0.59 21.24
N LYS A 9 22.48 0.21 21.41
CA LYS A 9 22.37 1.66 21.63
C LYS A 9 21.88 2.40 20.37
N LEU A 10 22.32 1.97 19.18
CA LEU A 10 21.81 2.47 17.90
C LEU A 10 20.34 2.12 17.72
N PHE A 11 19.96 0.88 17.99
CA PHE A 11 18.58 0.40 17.90
C PHE A 11 17.63 1.22 18.80
N TRP A 12 17.99 1.42 20.07
CA TRP A 12 17.19 2.21 20.99
C TRP A 12 17.12 3.69 20.61
N LYS A 13 18.19 4.23 20.05
CA LYS A 13 18.21 5.60 19.51
C LYS A 13 17.25 5.74 18.33
N SER A 14 17.35 4.86 17.34
CA SER A 14 16.47 4.87 16.16
C SER A 14 15.00 4.65 16.53
N TRP A 15 14.73 3.74 17.47
CA TRP A 15 13.38 3.54 18.00
C TRP A 15 12.79 4.77 18.67
N ARG A 16 13.61 5.48 19.43
CA ARG A 16 13.22 6.73 20.10
C ARG A 16 12.94 7.85 19.10
N GLU A 17 13.72 7.95 18.05
CA GLU A 17 13.51 8.90 16.94
C GLU A 17 12.20 8.61 16.22
N LEU A 18 11.91 7.36 15.89
CA LEU A 18 10.62 6.96 15.30
C LEU A 18 9.42 7.31 16.20
N LEU A 19 9.54 7.13 17.51
CA LEU A 19 8.48 7.52 18.45
C LEU A 19 8.28 9.03 18.52
N LEU A 20 9.35 9.82 18.40
CA LEU A 20 9.27 11.30 18.35
C LEU A 20 8.54 11.74 17.07
N VAL A 21 8.90 11.19 15.91
CA VAL A 21 8.21 11.44 14.64
C VAL A 21 6.71 11.05 14.73
N PHE A 22 6.40 9.92 15.32
CA PHE A 22 5.01 9.53 15.54
C PHE A 22 4.23 10.52 16.41
N LYS A 23 4.87 11.05 17.46
CA LYS A 23 4.26 12.04 18.35
C LYS A 23 4.02 13.37 17.62
N GLU A 24 4.96 13.79 16.79
CA GLU A 24 4.86 15.00 15.96
C GLU A 24 3.72 14.87 14.94
N PHE A 25 3.60 13.73 14.26
CA PHE A 25 2.53 13.48 13.29
C PHE A 25 1.13 13.51 13.91
N ARG A 26 1.01 13.21 15.19
CA ARG A 26 -0.26 13.36 15.91
C ARG A 26 -0.77 14.80 15.92
N GLY A 27 0.10 15.79 15.84
CA GLY A 27 -0.25 17.20 15.76
C GLY A 27 -0.75 17.64 14.37
N ILE A 28 -0.33 16.95 13.30
CA ILE A 28 -0.67 17.31 11.91
C ILE A 28 -1.87 16.46 11.45
N LYS A 29 -3.06 17.05 11.51
CA LYS A 29 -4.33 16.34 11.24
C LYS A 29 -4.39 15.70 9.85
N SER A 30 -3.94 16.39 8.79
CA SER A 30 -3.92 15.88 7.42
C SER A 30 -3.00 14.67 7.27
N LEU A 31 -1.78 14.77 7.82
CA LEU A 31 -0.79 13.70 7.77
C LEU A 31 -1.25 12.45 8.54
N ARG A 32 -1.85 12.64 9.71
CA ARG A 32 -2.41 11.55 10.51
C ARG A 32 -3.52 10.80 9.77
N ILE A 33 -4.42 11.52 9.10
CA ILE A 33 -5.50 10.89 8.31
C ILE A 33 -4.93 10.17 7.10
N PHE A 34 -3.96 10.78 6.42
CA PHE A 34 -3.27 10.16 5.30
C PHE A 34 -2.57 8.86 5.71
N LEU A 35 -1.75 8.89 6.76
CA LEU A 35 -1.02 7.72 7.25
C LEU A 35 -1.97 6.61 7.73
N GLY A 36 -3.09 6.95 8.35
CA GLY A 36 -4.11 5.98 8.69
C GLY A 36 -4.71 5.31 7.46
N GLY A 37 -5.05 6.09 6.42
CA GLY A 37 -5.52 5.55 5.15
C GLY A 37 -4.45 4.73 4.44
N PHE A 38 -3.21 5.24 4.41
CA PHE A 38 -2.03 4.58 3.87
C PHE A 38 -1.82 3.20 4.51
N PHE A 39 -1.84 3.12 5.84
CA PHE A 39 -1.68 1.85 6.54
C PHE A 39 -2.70 0.82 6.06
N TRP A 40 -3.99 1.15 6.06
CA TRP A 40 -5.04 0.20 5.72
C TRP A 40 -5.02 -0.27 4.26
N TYR A 41 -4.86 0.64 3.28
CA TYR A 41 -4.76 0.17 1.91
C TYR A 41 -3.42 -0.52 1.60
N SER A 42 -2.35 -0.18 2.33
CA SER A 42 -1.07 -0.91 2.23
C SER A 42 -1.16 -2.32 2.79
N VAL A 43 -1.95 -2.55 3.86
CA VAL A 43 -2.27 -3.91 4.32
C VAL A 43 -2.82 -4.74 3.17
N GLY A 44 -3.83 -4.25 2.45
CA GLY A 44 -4.40 -4.95 1.31
C GLY A 44 -3.39 -5.13 0.17
N MET A 45 -2.73 -4.06 -0.24
CA MET A 45 -1.85 -4.02 -1.40
C MET A 45 -0.64 -4.94 -1.26
N GLN A 46 0.09 -4.84 -0.15
CA GLN A 46 1.29 -5.65 0.08
C GLN A 46 0.95 -7.14 0.25
N THR A 47 -0.19 -7.41 0.86
CA THR A 47 -0.66 -8.79 1.06
C THR A 47 -1.06 -9.45 -0.26
N ILE A 48 -1.77 -8.74 -1.14
CA ILE A 48 -2.15 -9.28 -2.47
C ILE A 48 -0.91 -9.60 -3.31
N ILE A 49 0.12 -8.75 -3.26
CA ILE A 49 1.36 -8.99 -4.01
C ILE A 49 1.99 -10.32 -3.60
N LEU A 50 2.07 -10.59 -2.30
CA LEU A 50 2.58 -11.85 -1.77
C LEU A 50 1.62 -13.02 -2.02
N LEU A 51 0.32 -12.78 -1.85
CA LEU A 51 -0.71 -13.78 -2.06
C LEU A 51 -0.81 -14.22 -3.52
N ALA A 52 -0.57 -13.34 -4.49
CA ALA A 52 -0.66 -13.65 -5.91
C ALA A 52 0.23 -14.83 -6.33
N ALA A 53 1.46 -14.88 -5.82
CA ALA A 53 2.37 -16.00 -6.11
C ALA A 53 1.84 -17.33 -5.52
N VAL A 54 1.35 -17.29 -4.28
CA VAL A 54 0.77 -18.47 -3.60
C VAL A 54 -0.54 -18.90 -4.27
N PHE A 55 -1.37 -17.96 -4.66
CA PHE A 55 -2.62 -18.21 -5.38
C PHE A 55 -2.37 -18.87 -6.74
N GLY A 56 -1.43 -18.33 -7.52
CA GLY A 56 -1.05 -18.89 -8.80
C GLY A 56 -0.55 -20.35 -8.69
N SER A 57 0.28 -20.64 -7.70
CA SER A 57 0.82 -21.99 -7.51
C SER A 57 -0.17 -22.98 -6.89
N LYS A 58 -0.93 -22.59 -5.86
CA LYS A 58 -1.82 -23.50 -5.12
C LYS A 58 -3.22 -23.64 -5.73
N VAL A 59 -3.77 -22.57 -6.31
CA VAL A 59 -5.17 -22.55 -6.79
C VAL A 59 -5.27 -22.80 -8.28
N LEU A 60 -4.29 -22.31 -9.05
CA LEU A 60 -4.28 -22.43 -10.51
C LEU A 60 -3.27 -23.46 -11.03
N ASP A 61 -2.50 -24.07 -10.14
CA ASP A 61 -1.47 -25.10 -10.45
C ASP A 61 -0.47 -24.62 -11.52
N LEU A 62 -0.11 -23.31 -11.45
CA LEU A 62 0.81 -22.70 -12.40
C LEU A 62 2.23 -23.15 -12.19
N GLU A 63 2.92 -23.46 -13.29
CA GLU A 63 4.33 -23.73 -13.26
C GLU A 63 5.18 -22.51 -12.88
N SER A 64 6.38 -22.74 -12.36
CA SER A 64 7.31 -21.66 -11.98
C SER A 64 7.58 -20.68 -13.13
N SER A 65 7.65 -21.18 -14.37
CA SER A 65 7.82 -20.36 -15.58
C SER A 65 6.68 -19.36 -15.79
N GLN A 66 5.44 -19.80 -15.55
CA GLN A 66 4.23 -18.98 -15.67
C GLN A 66 4.14 -17.93 -14.55
N LEU A 67 4.58 -18.29 -13.34
CA LEU A 67 4.66 -17.33 -12.22
C LEU A 67 5.73 -16.27 -12.48
N ILE A 68 6.89 -16.64 -12.99
CA ILE A 68 7.95 -15.69 -13.39
C ILE A 68 7.44 -14.76 -14.48
N LEU A 69 6.76 -15.29 -15.50
CA LEU A 69 6.16 -14.47 -16.56
C LEU A 69 5.15 -13.46 -15.99
N THR A 70 4.33 -13.88 -15.04
CA THR A 70 3.37 -12.99 -14.37
C THR A 70 4.10 -11.86 -13.63
N ILE A 71 5.17 -12.17 -12.89
CA ILE A 71 5.95 -11.15 -12.18
C ILE A 71 6.56 -10.15 -13.17
N LEU A 72 7.09 -10.61 -14.31
CA LEU A 72 7.62 -9.74 -15.34
C LEU A 72 6.52 -8.82 -15.93
N ILE A 73 5.35 -9.37 -16.24
CA ILE A 73 4.19 -8.58 -16.69
C ILE A 73 3.85 -7.49 -15.66
N ILE A 74 3.73 -7.85 -14.39
CA ILE A 74 3.45 -6.92 -13.30
C ILE A 74 4.47 -5.78 -13.28
N GLN A 75 5.74 -6.07 -13.36
CA GLN A 75 6.83 -5.08 -13.27
C GLN A 75 6.83 -4.12 -14.47
N PHE A 76 6.71 -4.64 -15.68
CA PHE A 76 6.69 -3.78 -16.88
C PHE A 76 5.44 -2.91 -16.93
N VAL A 77 4.28 -3.46 -16.60
CA VAL A 77 3.02 -2.72 -16.59
C VAL A 77 2.99 -1.69 -15.45
N ALA A 78 3.66 -1.94 -14.33
CA ALA A 78 3.78 -0.99 -13.22
C ALA A 78 4.47 0.32 -13.64
N ILE A 79 5.45 0.25 -14.54
CA ILE A 79 6.13 1.45 -15.09
C ILE A 79 5.12 2.30 -15.86
N ALA A 80 4.35 1.69 -16.77
CA ALA A 80 3.32 2.38 -17.54
C ALA A 80 2.23 2.97 -16.64
N GLY A 81 1.78 2.20 -15.65
CA GLY A 81 0.79 2.63 -14.66
C GLY A 81 1.24 3.85 -13.86
N SER A 82 2.47 3.85 -13.38
CA SER A 82 3.06 4.99 -12.67
C SER A 82 3.05 6.27 -13.53
N ALA A 83 3.42 6.17 -14.81
CA ALA A 83 3.45 7.30 -15.74
C ALA A 83 2.04 7.85 -16.04
N VAL A 84 1.05 6.97 -16.24
CA VAL A 84 -0.35 7.37 -16.50
C VAL A 84 -0.95 8.07 -15.29
N PHE A 85 -0.77 7.50 -14.09
CA PHE A 85 -1.30 8.08 -12.86
C PHE A 85 -0.55 9.36 -12.43
N ALA A 86 0.73 9.49 -12.75
CA ALA A 86 1.45 10.75 -12.58
C ALA A 86 0.78 11.87 -13.38
N ARG A 87 0.49 11.64 -14.68
CA ARG A 87 -0.26 12.61 -15.52
C ARG A 87 -1.67 12.89 -15.00
N LEU A 88 -2.35 11.86 -14.47
CA LEU A 88 -3.66 12.04 -13.84
C LEU A 88 -3.56 12.93 -12.60
N SER A 89 -2.54 12.74 -11.78
CA SER A 89 -2.33 13.53 -10.56
C SER A 89 -1.96 14.98 -10.85
N GLU A 90 -1.24 15.25 -11.94
CA GLU A 90 -0.93 16.61 -12.41
C GLU A 90 -2.19 17.38 -12.85
N ARG A 91 -3.15 16.68 -13.45
CA ARG A 91 -4.42 17.28 -13.91
C ARG A 91 -5.49 17.38 -12.81
N THR A 92 -5.29 16.66 -11.70
CA THR A 92 -6.25 16.58 -10.60
C THR A 92 -5.55 16.84 -9.26
N THR A 93 -5.40 15.81 -8.45
CA THR A 93 -4.59 15.81 -7.23
C THR A 93 -4.04 14.39 -6.97
N ASN A 94 -2.90 14.29 -6.28
CA ASN A 94 -2.37 12.98 -5.86
C ASN A 94 -3.41 12.17 -5.08
N VAL A 95 -4.14 12.83 -4.18
CA VAL A 95 -5.17 12.19 -3.34
C VAL A 95 -6.32 11.64 -4.18
N PHE A 96 -6.74 12.35 -5.21
CA PHE A 96 -7.79 11.86 -6.13
C PHE A 96 -7.31 10.64 -6.93
N ALA A 97 -6.09 10.69 -7.46
CA ALA A 97 -5.50 9.56 -8.19
C ALA A 97 -5.32 8.32 -7.30
N ILE A 98 -4.87 8.48 -6.03
CA ILE A 98 -4.79 7.40 -5.05
C ILE A 98 -6.19 6.77 -4.82
N LYS A 99 -7.25 7.58 -4.68
CA LYS A 99 -8.62 7.05 -4.51
C LYS A 99 -9.06 6.16 -5.67
N ILE A 100 -8.77 6.58 -6.91
CA ILE A 100 -9.04 5.75 -8.09
C ILE A 100 -8.25 4.46 -8.03
N GLY A 101 -6.95 4.54 -7.72
CA GLY A 101 -6.09 3.36 -7.59
C GLY A 101 -6.60 2.37 -6.53
N VAL A 102 -6.96 2.87 -5.34
CA VAL A 102 -7.50 2.03 -4.25
C VAL A 102 -8.84 1.42 -4.63
N ALA A 103 -9.71 2.16 -5.35
CA ALA A 103 -10.97 1.62 -5.85
C ALA A 103 -10.76 0.48 -6.87
N ILE A 104 -9.77 0.62 -7.76
CA ILE A 104 -9.40 -0.45 -8.70
C ILE A 104 -8.86 -1.67 -7.92
N TRP A 105 -8.06 -1.47 -6.86
CA TRP A 105 -7.61 -2.55 -5.99
C TRP A 105 -8.77 -3.34 -5.37
N MET A 106 -9.84 -2.66 -4.93
CA MET A 106 -11.05 -3.34 -4.46
C MET A 106 -11.70 -4.20 -5.56
N LEU A 107 -11.79 -3.68 -6.78
CA LEU A 107 -12.31 -4.44 -7.92
C LEU A 107 -11.43 -5.66 -8.26
N LEU A 108 -10.10 -5.54 -8.13
CA LEU A 108 -9.16 -6.64 -8.32
C LEU A 108 -9.37 -7.76 -7.29
N CYS A 109 -9.70 -7.44 -6.03
CA CYS A 109 -10.05 -8.44 -5.02
C CYS A 109 -11.28 -9.26 -5.44
N PHE A 110 -12.31 -8.61 -5.99
CA PHE A 110 -13.46 -9.30 -6.54
C PHE A 110 -13.12 -10.11 -7.79
N ALA A 111 -12.34 -9.54 -8.71
CA ALA A 111 -11.92 -10.24 -9.92
C ALA A 111 -11.10 -11.50 -9.61
N ALA A 112 -10.20 -11.44 -8.61
CA ALA A 112 -9.37 -12.56 -8.18
C ALA A 112 -10.22 -13.79 -7.76
N TYR A 113 -11.40 -13.57 -7.17
CA TYR A 113 -12.30 -14.64 -6.78
C TYR A 113 -12.76 -15.48 -7.99
N PHE A 114 -12.96 -14.86 -9.16
CA PHE A 114 -13.44 -15.50 -10.37
C PHE A 114 -12.34 -16.05 -11.29
N VAL A 115 -11.07 -15.83 -10.96
CA VAL A 115 -9.95 -16.32 -11.76
C VAL A 115 -9.87 -17.84 -11.69
N GLN A 116 -9.89 -18.48 -12.87
CA GLN A 116 -9.84 -19.94 -13.03
C GLN A 116 -8.76 -20.41 -14.00
N THR A 117 -8.22 -19.52 -14.83
CA THR A 117 -7.24 -19.86 -15.88
C THR A 117 -6.00 -18.99 -15.79
N ALA A 118 -4.87 -19.50 -16.32
CA ALA A 118 -3.63 -18.75 -16.41
C ALA A 118 -3.78 -17.42 -17.19
N GLY A 119 -4.57 -17.43 -18.27
CA GLY A 119 -4.83 -16.22 -19.07
C GLY A 119 -5.56 -15.14 -18.27
N GLN A 120 -6.58 -15.51 -17.49
CA GLN A 120 -7.26 -14.56 -16.59
C GLN A 120 -6.32 -14.06 -15.51
N PHE A 121 -5.46 -14.92 -14.96
CA PHE A 121 -4.46 -14.55 -13.97
C PHE A 121 -3.47 -13.52 -14.50
N TYR A 122 -3.00 -13.66 -15.76
CA TYR A 122 -2.11 -12.70 -16.40
C TYR A 122 -2.78 -11.33 -16.60
N ILE A 123 -4.07 -11.31 -16.99
CA ILE A 123 -4.83 -10.06 -17.14
C ILE A 123 -4.98 -9.36 -15.79
N VAL A 124 -5.42 -10.09 -14.77
CA VAL A 124 -5.57 -9.53 -13.40
C VAL A 124 -4.22 -9.08 -12.86
N GLY A 125 -3.15 -9.85 -13.08
CA GLY A 125 -1.78 -9.50 -12.72
C GLY A 125 -1.29 -8.23 -13.44
N GLY A 126 -1.61 -8.07 -14.71
CA GLY A 126 -1.32 -6.86 -15.49
C GLY A 126 -2.01 -5.62 -14.90
N VAL A 127 -3.31 -5.69 -14.63
CA VAL A 127 -4.06 -4.58 -14.00
C VAL A 127 -3.53 -4.31 -12.58
N LEU A 128 -3.19 -5.36 -11.83
CA LEU A 128 -2.55 -5.24 -10.52
C LEU A 128 -1.24 -4.46 -10.60
N GLY A 129 -0.36 -4.84 -11.53
CA GLY A 129 0.90 -4.13 -11.77
C GLY A 129 0.67 -2.66 -12.11
N PHE A 130 -0.27 -2.38 -13.03
CA PHE A 130 -0.60 -1.02 -13.45
C PHE A 130 -0.97 -0.12 -12.27
N VAL A 131 -1.79 -0.61 -11.36
CA VAL A 131 -2.26 0.18 -10.21
C VAL A 131 -1.24 0.18 -9.07
N MET A 132 -0.48 -0.90 -8.90
CA MET A 132 0.53 -1.05 -7.86
C MET A 132 1.59 0.05 -7.94
N GLY A 133 2.27 0.17 -9.08
CA GLY A 133 3.31 1.20 -9.28
C GLY A 133 2.75 2.60 -9.10
N ALA A 134 1.54 2.83 -9.59
CA ALA A 134 0.84 4.10 -9.46
C ALA A 134 0.56 4.49 -8.01
N VAL A 135 -0.08 3.62 -7.24
CA VAL A 135 -0.47 3.92 -5.85
C VAL A 135 0.77 4.06 -4.97
N GLN A 136 1.79 3.21 -5.14
CA GLN A 136 3.04 3.31 -4.36
C GLN A 136 3.77 4.63 -4.61
N SER A 137 3.97 5.02 -5.88
CA SER A 137 4.66 6.26 -6.22
C SER A 137 3.90 7.50 -5.74
N LEU A 138 2.58 7.54 -5.96
CA LEU A 138 1.73 8.65 -5.52
C LEU A 138 1.62 8.74 -4.00
N SER A 139 1.59 7.63 -3.29
CA SER A 139 1.56 7.61 -1.83
C SER A 139 2.84 8.21 -1.26
N ARG A 140 4.00 7.81 -1.76
CA ARG A 140 5.30 8.34 -1.34
C ARG A 140 5.43 9.83 -1.69
N SER A 141 4.98 10.26 -2.87
CA SER A 141 4.94 11.67 -3.28
C SER A 141 3.98 12.49 -2.41
N THR A 142 2.80 11.96 -2.09
CA THR A 142 1.83 12.64 -1.22
C THR A 142 2.37 12.80 0.19
N TYR A 143 2.98 11.75 0.73
CA TYR A 143 3.63 11.78 2.04
C TYR A 143 4.71 12.85 2.11
N SER A 144 5.62 12.89 1.12
CA SER A 144 6.68 13.90 1.03
C SER A 144 6.14 15.33 1.04
N LYS A 145 5.04 15.59 0.30
CA LYS A 145 4.39 16.91 0.24
C LYS A 145 3.68 17.33 1.54
N MET A 146 3.38 16.37 2.41
CA MET A 146 2.69 16.60 3.70
C MET A 146 3.63 16.71 4.88
N LEU A 147 4.93 16.42 4.68
CA LEU A 147 5.94 16.55 5.73
C LEU A 147 6.14 18.03 6.11
N PRO A 148 6.40 18.33 7.39
CA PRO A 148 6.85 19.65 7.80
C PRO A 148 8.22 19.96 7.18
N GLU A 149 8.57 21.23 7.10
CA GLU A 149 9.93 21.63 6.73
C GLU A 149 10.90 21.10 7.79
N THR A 150 11.81 20.22 7.39
CA THR A 150 12.77 19.55 8.25
C THR A 150 14.05 19.25 7.50
N GLU A 151 15.19 19.26 8.21
CA GLU A 151 16.47 18.81 7.67
C GLU A 151 16.62 17.27 7.72
N ASP A 152 15.85 16.59 8.57
CA ASP A 152 15.92 15.14 8.77
C ASP A 152 14.86 14.37 7.98
N HIS A 153 14.93 14.45 6.66
CA HIS A 153 14.04 13.66 5.78
C HIS A 153 14.21 12.15 5.95
N THR A 154 15.40 11.68 6.34
CA THR A 154 15.72 10.26 6.46
C THR A 154 14.87 9.57 7.52
N THR A 155 14.76 10.17 8.72
CA THR A 155 13.96 9.60 9.82
C THR A 155 12.47 9.55 9.46
N TYR A 156 11.95 10.56 8.77
CA TYR A 156 10.56 10.59 8.33
C TYR A 156 10.26 9.52 7.28
N PHE A 157 11.12 9.32 6.29
CA PHE A 157 10.94 8.24 5.31
C PHE A 157 11.14 6.85 5.93
N SER A 158 12.02 6.71 6.91
CA SER A 158 12.15 5.47 7.69
C SER A 158 10.86 5.12 8.42
N PHE A 159 10.16 6.13 8.96
CA PHE A 159 8.83 5.93 9.56
C PHE A 159 7.80 5.42 8.55
N TYR A 160 7.77 5.98 7.34
CA TYR A 160 6.91 5.52 6.26
C TYR A 160 7.18 4.06 5.91
N ASP A 161 8.45 3.69 5.75
CA ASP A 161 8.86 2.32 5.42
C ASP A 161 8.52 1.34 6.56
N VAL A 162 8.65 1.74 7.82
CA VAL A 162 8.21 0.95 8.99
C VAL A 162 6.70 0.73 8.97
N MET A 163 5.91 1.78 8.68
CA MET A 163 4.46 1.66 8.54
C MET A 163 4.07 0.66 7.44
N GLU A 164 4.77 0.69 6.30
CA GLU A 164 4.56 -0.25 5.20
C GLU A 164 4.88 -1.70 5.62
N LYS A 165 5.98 -1.92 6.35
CA LYS A 165 6.37 -3.25 6.85
C LYS A 165 5.39 -3.78 7.90
N LEU A 166 4.92 -2.91 8.80
CA LEU A 166 3.88 -3.27 9.77
C LEU A 166 2.57 -3.62 9.07
N ALA A 167 2.18 -2.88 8.03
CA ALA A 167 1.01 -3.18 7.22
C ALA A 167 1.13 -4.55 6.53
N THR A 168 2.30 -4.86 5.95
CA THR A 168 2.60 -6.17 5.35
C THR A 168 2.46 -7.29 6.37
N THR A 169 3.09 -7.15 7.55
CA THR A 169 3.05 -8.15 8.61
C THR A 169 1.61 -8.38 9.10
N PHE A 170 0.87 -7.31 9.34
CA PHE A 170 -0.53 -7.39 9.76
C PHE A 170 -1.41 -8.06 8.70
N GLY A 171 -1.21 -7.75 7.43
CA GLY A 171 -1.93 -8.33 6.32
C GLY A 171 -1.66 -9.83 6.17
N MET A 172 -0.40 -10.25 6.21
CA MET A 172 -0.02 -11.66 6.13
C MET A 172 -0.58 -12.48 7.30
N PHE A 173 -0.55 -11.92 8.50
CA PHE A 173 -1.14 -12.56 9.67
C PHE A 173 -2.66 -12.72 9.53
N SER A 174 -3.34 -11.68 9.04
CA SER A 174 -4.79 -11.70 8.80
C SER A 174 -5.18 -12.75 7.76
N ILE A 175 -4.42 -12.87 6.67
CA ILE A 175 -4.65 -13.88 5.63
C ILE A 175 -4.40 -15.29 6.17
N GLY A 176 -3.33 -15.50 6.94
CA GLY A 176 -3.04 -16.80 7.55
C GLY A 176 -4.19 -17.30 8.43
N ILE A 177 -4.79 -16.41 9.24
CA ILE A 177 -5.97 -16.74 10.04
C ILE A 177 -7.18 -17.05 9.13
N LEU A 178 -7.43 -16.23 8.12
CA LEU A 178 -8.56 -16.43 7.21
C LEU A 178 -8.43 -17.74 6.41
N GLU A 179 -7.24 -18.06 5.90
CA GLU A 179 -6.96 -19.32 5.22
C GLU A 179 -7.20 -20.52 6.15
N ALA A 180 -6.73 -20.41 7.41
CA ALA A 180 -6.96 -21.45 8.42
C ALA A 180 -8.45 -21.69 8.75
N LEU A 181 -9.27 -20.63 8.70
CA LEU A 181 -10.69 -20.70 9.01
C LEU A 181 -11.56 -21.11 7.80
N THR A 182 -11.20 -20.67 6.59
CA THR A 182 -12.04 -20.86 5.38
C THR A 182 -11.56 -22.02 4.53
N GLY A 183 -10.29 -22.38 4.61
CA GLY A 183 -9.67 -23.41 3.76
C GLY A 183 -9.50 -23.01 2.29
N ASP A 184 -9.83 -21.77 1.90
CA ASP A 184 -9.78 -21.30 0.52
C ASP A 184 -9.21 -19.88 0.42
N LEU A 185 -8.11 -19.74 -0.33
CA LEU A 185 -7.44 -18.46 -0.59
C LEU A 185 -8.31 -17.45 -1.34
N ARG A 186 -9.35 -17.87 -2.04
CA ARG A 186 -10.28 -16.98 -2.74
C ARG A 186 -11.05 -16.09 -1.76
N TYR A 187 -11.52 -16.66 -0.65
CA TYR A 187 -12.18 -15.89 0.41
C TYR A 187 -11.21 -14.95 1.11
N SER A 188 -9.95 -15.37 1.26
CA SER A 188 -8.90 -14.52 1.81
C SER A 188 -8.65 -13.30 0.92
N ALA A 189 -8.60 -13.47 -0.40
CA ALA A 189 -8.49 -12.34 -1.34
C ALA A 189 -9.69 -11.38 -1.25
N LEU A 190 -10.91 -11.90 -1.15
CA LEU A 190 -12.11 -11.06 -0.95
C LEU A 190 -12.07 -10.28 0.35
N ALA A 191 -11.60 -10.88 1.44
CA ALA A 191 -11.54 -10.22 2.73
C ALA A 191 -10.62 -8.99 2.74
N LEU A 192 -9.60 -8.96 1.87
CA LEU A 192 -8.74 -7.79 1.70
C LEU A 192 -9.49 -6.54 1.22
N THR A 193 -10.65 -6.71 0.58
CA THR A 193 -11.52 -5.59 0.20
C THR A 193 -11.89 -4.72 1.39
N VAL A 194 -12.03 -5.31 2.59
CA VAL A 194 -12.35 -4.58 3.82
C VAL A 194 -11.22 -3.59 4.16
N PHE A 195 -9.96 -3.99 4.05
CA PHE A 195 -8.83 -3.11 4.32
C PHE A 195 -8.75 -1.95 3.32
N PHE A 196 -8.99 -2.23 2.03
CA PHE A 196 -9.08 -1.18 1.02
C PHE A 196 -10.25 -0.23 1.29
N ALA A 197 -11.40 -0.74 1.68
CA ALA A 197 -12.58 0.09 2.02
C ALA A 197 -12.29 1.02 3.20
N ILE A 198 -11.68 0.51 4.28
CA ILE A 198 -11.29 1.33 5.43
C ILE A 198 -10.27 2.40 5.00
N GLY A 199 -9.25 2.02 4.23
CA GLY A 199 -8.25 2.95 3.70
C GLY A 199 -8.88 4.03 2.84
N LEU A 200 -9.78 3.64 1.93
CA LEU A 200 -10.48 4.55 1.03
C LEU A 200 -11.35 5.56 1.79
N VAL A 201 -12.12 5.09 2.79
CA VAL A 201 -12.94 5.97 3.65
C VAL A 201 -12.07 7.00 4.38
N GLN A 202 -10.91 6.60 4.88
CA GLN A 202 -9.99 7.54 5.52
C GLN A 202 -9.43 8.58 4.53
N ILE A 203 -9.03 8.15 3.34
CA ILE A 203 -8.54 9.06 2.29
C ILE A 203 -9.64 10.02 1.80
N PHE A 204 -10.92 9.63 1.83
CA PHE A 204 -12.02 10.55 1.52
C PHE A 204 -12.15 11.70 2.54
N ARG A 205 -11.80 11.47 3.81
CA ARG A 205 -11.81 12.51 4.85
C ARG A 205 -10.75 13.60 4.61
N LEU A 206 -9.69 13.30 3.86
CA LEU A 206 -8.64 14.26 3.51
C LEU A 206 -9.19 15.42 2.66
N ARG A 207 -10.05 15.15 1.69
CA ARG A 207 -10.63 16.15 0.79
C ARG A 207 -11.40 17.25 1.50
N GLY A 208 -12.00 16.94 2.65
CA GLY A 208 -12.69 17.93 3.47
C GLY A 208 -11.77 18.93 4.18
N LEU A 209 -10.52 18.58 4.37
CA LEU A 209 -9.50 19.42 5.02
C LEU A 209 -8.81 20.34 4.01
N GLU A 210 -8.52 19.86 2.80
CA GLU A 210 -7.94 20.68 1.72
C GLU A 210 -8.88 21.84 1.32
N LYS A 211 -10.20 21.57 1.23
CA LYS A 211 -11.20 22.60 0.99
C LYS A 211 -11.30 23.65 2.11
N LYS A 212 -11.16 23.24 3.38
CA LYS A 212 -11.20 24.19 4.51
C LYS A 212 -9.96 25.10 4.57
N SER A 213 -8.78 24.61 4.23
CA SER A 213 -7.57 25.43 4.16
C SER A 213 -7.66 26.49 3.06
N ALA A 214 -8.19 26.14 1.89
CA ALA A 214 -8.35 27.07 0.77
C ALA A 214 -9.38 28.18 1.05
N THR A 215 -10.36 27.94 1.95
CA THR A 215 -11.41 28.94 2.28
C THR A 215 -10.97 29.91 3.37
N HIS A 216 -9.88 29.62 4.11
CA HIS A 216 -9.35 30.49 5.15
C HIS A 216 -8.18 31.39 4.68
N THR A 217 -7.76 31.26 3.42
CA THR A 217 -6.66 32.02 2.82
C THR A 217 -7.16 33.10 1.83
N ASN A 218 -8.46 33.27 1.68
CA ASN A 218 -9.17 34.39 1.02
C ASN A 218 -9.89 35.23 2.09
#